data_9ae82207353f705593e5dd31d89c3a45
#
_entry.id   9ae82207353f705593e5dd31d89c3a45
#
_cell.length_a   1.000
_cell.length_b   1.000
_cell.length_c   1.000
_cell.angle_alpha   90.00
_cell.angle_beta   90.00
_cell.angle_gamma   90.00
#
_symmetry.space_group_name_H-M   'P 1'
#
loop_
_entity.id
_entity.type
_entity.pdbx_description
1 polymer ?
#
loop_
_entity_poly.entity_id
_entity_poly.type
_entity_poly.pdbx_seq_one_letter_code
_entity_poly.pdbx_strand_id
1 'polypeptide(L)'
;MFTGIVTDVGTVSELEALPEGVRLRVATNYDPKTIDMGASISHGGVCLTVTKLPEDGSNERWYEVEAWEEALRLTTIASWQKGTHVNLERALK
;
A
#
# COMPACT_ATOMS: atom_id res chain seq x y z
N MET A 1 8.63 1.56 12.92
CA MET A 1 9.12 0.19 13.21
C MET A 1 8.03 -0.82 12.91
N PHE A 2 8.42 -1.93 12.33
CA PHE A 2 7.50 -3.03 12.03
C PHE A 2 7.84 -4.23 12.92
N THR A 3 6.81 -4.93 13.37
CA THR A 3 6.96 -6.08 14.28
C THR A 3 6.90 -7.42 13.55
N GLY A 4 6.52 -7.41 12.27
CA GLY A 4 6.24 -8.63 11.52
C GLY A 4 4.83 -9.17 11.75
N ILE A 5 4.00 -8.47 12.52
CA ILE A 5 2.63 -8.89 12.80
C ILE A 5 1.70 -8.29 11.74
N VAL A 6 1.08 -9.18 10.94
CA VAL A 6 0.11 -8.78 9.93
C VAL A 6 -1.18 -8.35 10.63
N THR A 7 -1.66 -7.15 10.31
CA THR A 7 -2.87 -6.59 10.91
C THR A 7 -4.03 -6.46 9.93
N ASP A 8 -3.79 -6.68 8.65
CA ASP A 8 -4.83 -6.67 7.62
C ASP A 8 -4.34 -7.43 6.39
N VAL A 9 -5.28 -7.80 5.53
CA VAL A 9 -4.98 -8.30 4.19
C VAL A 9 -5.63 -7.34 3.22
N GLY A 10 -4.82 -6.63 2.45
CA GLY A 10 -5.31 -5.69 1.44
C GLY A 10 -5.42 -6.35 0.08
N THR A 11 -6.10 -5.67 -0.82
CA THR A 11 -6.24 -6.11 -2.21
C THR A 11 -5.80 -4.97 -3.14
N VAL A 12 -4.94 -5.27 -4.09
CA VAL A 12 -4.57 -4.31 -5.13
C VAL A 12 -5.80 -4.07 -6.00
N SER A 13 -6.44 -2.89 -5.85
CA SER A 13 -7.67 -2.57 -6.57
C SER A 13 -7.39 -1.83 -7.87
N GLU A 14 -6.27 -1.10 -7.96
CA GLU A 14 -5.85 -0.40 -9.17
C GLU A 14 -4.33 -0.48 -9.27
N LEU A 15 -3.83 -0.54 -10.49
CA LEU A 15 -2.40 -0.56 -10.75
C LEU A 15 -2.12 0.28 -11.99
N GLU A 16 -1.24 1.26 -11.85
CA GLU A 16 -0.85 2.14 -12.94
C GLU A 16 0.66 2.10 -13.13
N ALA A 17 1.09 1.78 -14.35
CA ALA A 17 2.52 1.82 -14.68
C ALA A 17 2.99 3.27 -14.78
N LEU A 18 4.12 3.57 -14.12
CA LEU A 18 4.80 4.85 -14.21
C LEU A 18 6.10 4.67 -15.00
N PRO A 19 6.74 5.74 -15.48
CA PRO A 19 7.98 5.60 -16.27
C PRO A 19 9.06 4.77 -15.58
N GLU A 20 9.20 4.89 -14.25
CA GLU A 20 10.24 4.17 -13.50
C GLU A 20 9.68 3.46 -12.28
N GLY A 21 8.39 3.11 -12.30
CA GLY A 21 7.77 2.49 -11.15
C GLY A 21 6.33 2.09 -11.40
N VAL A 22 5.59 1.96 -10.32
CA VAL A 22 4.17 1.61 -10.36
C VAL A 22 3.45 2.32 -9.22
N ARG A 23 2.23 2.77 -9.51
CA ARG A 23 1.31 3.29 -8.49
C ARG A 23 0.26 2.23 -8.22
N LEU A 24 0.07 1.93 -6.95
CA LEU A 24 -0.88 0.92 -6.50
C LEU A 24 -1.94 1.58 -5.63
N ARG A 25 -3.21 1.25 -5.90
CA ARG A 25 -4.29 1.54 -4.96
C ARG A 25 -4.60 0.24 -4.23
N VAL A 26 -4.60 0.29 -2.91
CA VAL A 26 -4.81 -0.88 -2.06
C VAL A 26 -6.10 -0.70 -1.28
N ALA A 27 -7.06 -1.60 -1.52
CA ALA A 27 -8.26 -1.67 -0.71
C ALA A 27 -7.90 -2.29 0.63
N THR A 28 -8.36 -1.69 1.73
CA THR A 28 -7.96 -2.07 3.07
C THR A 28 -9.14 -1.99 4.03
N ASN A 29 -9.07 -2.74 5.14
CA ASN A 29 -10.01 -2.61 6.24
C ASN A 29 -9.58 -1.52 7.23
N TYR A 30 -8.36 -0.99 7.10
CA TYR A 30 -7.94 0.14 7.94
C TYR A 30 -8.85 1.34 7.71
N ASP A 31 -9.11 2.10 8.77
CA ASP A 31 -9.81 3.36 8.64
C ASP A 31 -8.85 4.40 8.05
N PRO A 32 -9.10 4.90 6.83
CA PRO A 32 -8.18 5.86 6.21
C PRO A 32 -8.00 7.14 7.01
N LYS A 33 -8.96 7.50 7.88
CA LYS A 33 -8.84 8.68 8.75
C LYS A 33 -7.71 8.53 9.76
N THR A 34 -7.28 7.30 10.03
CA THR A 34 -6.18 7.02 10.97
C THR A 34 -4.84 6.91 10.26
N ILE A 35 -4.81 7.01 8.93
CA ILE A 35 -3.59 6.92 8.14
C ILE A 35 -3.14 8.33 7.79
N ASP A 36 -1.90 8.68 8.13
CA ASP A 36 -1.34 9.98 7.76
C ASP A 36 -0.74 9.92 6.35
N MET A 37 -0.83 11.02 5.63
CA MET A 37 -0.07 11.17 4.38
C MET A 37 1.41 11.03 4.69
N GLY A 38 2.11 10.24 3.89
CA GLY A 38 3.52 9.96 4.12
C GLY A 38 3.78 8.83 5.09
N ALA A 39 2.72 8.24 5.68
CA ALA A 39 2.90 7.08 6.56
C ALA A 39 3.46 5.89 5.78
N SER A 40 4.20 5.03 6.47
CA SER A 40 4.74 3.80 5.90
C SER A 40 3.87 2.62 6.27
N ILE A 41 3.54 1.79 5.28
CA ILE A 41 2.80 0.54 5.48
C ILE A 41 3.60 -0.57 4.82
N SER A 42 3.76 -1.69 5.52
CA SER A 42 4.44 -2.87 4.98
C SER A 42 3.45 -3.68 4.15
N HIS A 43 3.86 -4.03 2.93
CA HIS A 43 3.06 -4.78 1.97
C HIS A 43 3.80 -6.07 1.64
N GLY A 44 3.39 -7.18 2.27
CA GLY A 44 4.10 -8.44 2.09
C GLY A 44 5.57 -8.35 2.50
N GLY A 45 5.87 -7.51 3.50
CA GLY A 45 7.24 -7.27 3.96
C GLY A 45 7.92 -6.08 3.28
N VAL A 46 7.28 -5.45 2.29
CA VAL A 46 7.88 -4.30 1.58
C VAL A 46 7.26 -3.00 2.10
N CYS A 47 8.10 -2.12 2.63
CA CYS A 47 7.65 -0.85 3.19
C CYS A 47 7.44 0.17 2.07
N LEU A 48 6.22 0.69 1.95
CA LEU A 48 5.86 1.69 0.95
C LEU A 48 5.19 2.89 1.62
N THR A 49 5.35 4.06 1.04
CA THR A 49 4.86 5.33 1.58
C THR A 49 3.51 5.69 0.98
N VAL A 50 2.56 6.05 1.83
CA VAL A 50 1.22 6.48 1.40
C VAL A 50 1.32 7.84 0.71
N THR A 51 0.82 7.90 -0.53
CA THR A 51 0.84 9.12 -1.35
C THR A 51 -0.53 9.72 -1.59
N LYS A 52 -1.61 8.96 -1.34
CA LYS A 52 -2.97 9.45 -1.53
C LYS A 52 -3.94 8.71 -0.61
N LEU A 53 -4.95 9.43 -0.14
CA LEU A 53 -6.02 8.92 0.70
C LEU A 53 -7.37 9.35 0.12
N PRO A 54 -8.50 8.68 0.48
CA PRO A 54 -9.84 9.13 0.09
C PRO A 54 -10.11 10.54 0.60
N GLU A 55 -11.03 11.24 -0.07
CA GLU A 55 -11.45 12.56 0.36
C GLU A 55 -12.15 12.52 1.72
N ASP A 56 -12.04 13.62 2.46
CA ASP A 56 -12.74 13.75 3.75
C ASP A 56 -14.24 13.55 3.55
N GLY A 57 -14.84 12.78 4.46
CA GLY A 57 -16.27 12.47 4.40
C GLY A 57 -16.61 11.28 3.52
N SER A 58 -15.64 10.73 2.78
CA SER A 58 -15.84 9.51 2.01
C SER A 58 -15.90 8.29 2.94
N ASN A 59 -16.72 7.30 2.55
CA ASN A 59 -16.76 6.01 3.24
C ASN A 59 -15.86 4.97 2.59
N GLU A 60 -15.09 5.37 1.58
CA GLU A 60 -14.18 4.47 0.89
C GLU A 60 -13.00 4.10 1.79
N ARG A 61 -12.51 2.86 1.65
CA ARG A 61 -11.38 2.35 2.42
C ARG A 61 -10.31 1.88 1.46
N TRP A 62 -9.41 2.79 1.12
CA TRP A 62 -8.26 2.51 0.28
C TRP A 62 -7.17 3.56 0.54
N TYR A 63 -5.98 3.27 0.06
CA TYR A 63 -4.90 4.25 -0.01
C TYR A 63 -4.06 3.95 -1.25
N GLU A 64 -3.23 4.91 -1.65
CA GLU A 64 -2.29 4.70 -2.77
C GLU A 64 -0.87 4.79 -2.27
N VAL A 65 -0.02 3.97 -2.88
CA VAL A 65 1.43 3.96 -2.65
C VAL A 65 2.12 3.89 -4.01
N GLU A 66 3.40 4.27 -4.04
CA GLU A 66 4.22 4.16 -5.25
C GLU A 66 5.43 3.30 -4.94
N ALA A 67 5.75 2.41 -5.86
CA ALA A 67 6.95 1.58 -5.80
C ALA A 67 7.81 1.91 -7.01
N TRP A 68 9.09 2.15 -6.77
CA TRP A 68 10.03 2.57 -7.80
C TRP A 68 10.90 1.41 -8.26
N GLU A 69 11.67 1.64 -9.30
CA GLU A 69 12.43 0.62 -10.02
C GLU A 69 13.19 -0.33 -9.10
N GLU A 70 13.87 0.19 -8.08
CA GLU A 70 14.65 -0.65 -7.18
C GLU A 70 13.75 -1.64 -6.41
N ALA A 71 12.61 -1.17 -5.89
CA ALA A 71 11.67 -2.02 -5.20
C ALA A 71 11.08 -3.07 -6.14
N LEU A 72 10.78 -2.69 -7.38
CA LEU A 72 10.26 -3.62 -8.38
C LEU A 72 11.27 -4.73 -8.70
N ARG A 73 12.56 -4.39 -8.72
CA ARG A 73 13.63 -5.33 -9.06
C ARG A 73 13.96 -6.27 -7.91
N LEU A 74 13.86 -5.79 -6.66
CA LEU A 74 14.32 -6.52 -5.48
C LEU A 74 13.20 -7.25 -4.72
N THR A 75 11.94 -7.05 -5.12
CA THR A 75 10.80 -7.59 -4.40
C THR A 75 9.81 -8.25 -5.35
N THR A 76 8.71 -8.78 -4.79
CA THR A 76 7.66 -9.42 -5.58
C THR A 76 6.65 -8.44 -6.18
N ILE A 77 6.80 -7.13 -5.91
CA ILE A 77 5.83 -6.12 -6.36
C ILE A 77 5.61 -6.15 -7.88
N ALA A 78 6.66 -6.43 -8.64
CA ALA A 78 6.57 -6.46 -10.10
C ALA A 78 5.60 -7.54 -10.61
N SER A 79 5.30 -8.55 -9.80
CA SER A 79 4.36 -9.62 -10.15
C SER A 79 2.93 -9.34 -9.70
N TRP A 80 2.70 -8.26 -8.96
CA TRP A 80 1.36 -7.94 -8.46
C TRP A 80 0.47 -7.43 -9.59
N GLN A 81 -0.80 -7.78 -9.49
CA GLN A 81 -1.81 -7.43 -10.47
C GLN A 81 -3.05 -6.94 -9.74
N LYS A 82 -3.98 -6.33 -10.46
CA LYS A 82 -5.30 -6.01 -9.92
C LYS A 82 -5.92 -7.30 -9.39
N GLY A 83 -6.36 -7.28 -8.12
CA GLY A 83 -6.90 -8.44 -7.44
C GLY A 83 -5.91 -9.20 -6.55
N THR A 84 -4.61 -8.88 -6.62
CA THR A 84 -3.62 -9.51 -5.75
C THR A 84 -3.88 -9.17 -4.29
N HIS A 85 -3.89 -10.19 -3.42
CA HIS A 85 -4.00 -9.99 -1.97
C HIS A 85 -2.62 -9.83 -1.36
N VAL A 86 -2.49 -8.91 -0.43
CA VAL A 86 -1.21 -8.56 0.18
C VAL A 86 -1.36 -8.42 1.69
N ASN A 87 -0.49 -9.06 2.44
CA ASN A 87 -0.46 -8.91 3.89
C ASN A 87 0.03 -7.52 4.27
N LEU A 88 -0.71 -6.84 5.13
CA LEU A 88 -0.43 -5.47 5.53
C LEU A 88 -0.05 -5.38 7.01
N GLU A 89 0.91 -4.50 7.29
CA GLU A 89 1.27 -4.12 8.65
C GLU A 89 1.51 -2.61 8.68
N ARG A 90 0.97 -1.94 9.71
CA ARG A 90 1.22 -0.51 9.92
C ARG A 90 2.47 -0.34 10.79
N ALA A 91 3.21 0.75 10.53
CA ALA A 91 4.36 1.08 11.37
C ALA A 91 3.89 1.46 12.78
N LEU A 92 4.67 1.06 13.78
CA LEU A 92 4.48 1.55 15.14
C LEU A 92 4.90 3.02 15.21
N LYS A 93 4.12 3.82 15.89
CA LYS A 93 4.42 5.23 16.12
C LYS A 93 5.40 5.41 17.25
#